data_2367c586c65c8d295d1c5dd3f3a00d98
#
_entry.id   2367c586c65c8d295d1c5dd3f3a00d98
#
_cell.length_a   1.000
_cell.length_b   1.000
_cell.length_c   1.000
_cell.angle_alpha   90.00
_cell.angle_beta   90.00
_cell.angle_gamma   90.00
#
_symmetry.space_group_name_H-M   'P 1'
#
loop_
_entity.id
_entity.type
_entity.pdbx_description
1 polymer ?
#
loop_
_entity_poly.entity_id
_entity_poly.type
_entity_poly.pdbx_seq_one_letter_code
_entity_poly.pdbx_strand_id
1 'polypeptide(L)'
;LERIRFDPAVDRLWFCGDLVNRGGQSLETLRLIHSLAIHSTIVLGNHDLSLLAISTRREADQRKVNPDLQRVLFADDTEILISWLRRQKLVHVDRTLGFAMVHAGLAPKWTLTLAEARAREVEEKLQGDGFFKLVKNMFGDKPAWGTKLTGFDRQRAITHMAEQKKKKK
;
A
#
# COMPACT_ATOMS: atom_id res chain seq x y z
N LEU A 1 -9.75 12.13 -14.89
CA LEU A 1 -10.13 11.04 -15.84
C LEU A 1 -10.56 11.59 -17.18
N GLU A 2 -11.29 12.70 -17.24
CA GLU A 2 -11.73 13.34 -18.48
C GLU A 2 -10.57 13.64 -19.45
N ARG A 3 -9.46 14.18 -18.95
CA ARG A 3 -8.28 14.51 -19.78
C ARG A 3 -7.67 13.30 -20.50
N ILE A 4 -7.75 12.11 -19.91
CA ILE A 4 -7.27 10.85 -20.52
C ILE A 4 -8.39 10.10 -21.27
N ARG A 5 -9.60 10.67 -21.31
CA ARG A 5 -10.79 10.07 -21.93
C ARG A 5 -11.04 8.64 -21.43
N PHE A 6 -10.91 8.43 -20.12
CA PHE A 6 -11.10 7.12 -19.51
C PHE A 6 -12.50 6.56 -19.78
N ASP A 7 -12.56 5.37 -20.36
CA ASP A 7 -13.79 4.62 -20.59
C ASP A 7 -13.75 3.33 -19.72
N PRO A 8 -14.58 3.23 -18.67
CA PRO A 8 -14.58 2.06 -17.78
C PRO A 8 -14.99 0.75 -18.48
N ALA A 9 -15.64 0.81 -19.66
CA ALA A 9 -16.00 -0.40 -20.39
C ALA A 9 -14.77 -1.13 -20.96
N VAL A 10 -13.73 -0.39 -21.35
CA VAL A 10 -12.55 -0.92 -22.05
C VAL A 10 -11.23 -0.65 -21.33
N ASP A 11 -11.14 0.45 -20.57
CA ASP A 11 -9.90 0.86 -19.92
C ASP A 11 -9.74 0.23 -18.54
N ARG A 12 -8.47 0.10 -18.11
CA ARG A 12 -8.09 -0.29 -16.76
C ARG A 12 -7.05 0.67 -16.20
N LEU A 13 -7.24 1.07 -14.96
CA LEU A 13 -6.36 2.01 -14.26
C LEU A 13 -5.39 1.25 -13.36
N TRP A 14 -4.13 1.66 -13.38
CA TRP A 14 -3.12 1.16 -12.46
C TRP A 14 -2.60 2.30 -11.59
N PHE A 15 -2.74 2.14 -10.27
CA PHE A 15 -2.30 3.10 -9.28
C PHE A 15 -1.08 2.58 -8.53
N CYS A 16 0.03 3.30 -8.67
CA CYS A 16 1.34 2.88 -8.15
C CYS A 16 1.60 3.39 -6.71
N GLY A 17 0.60 3.37 -5.84
CA GLY A 17 0.71 3.75 -4.44
C GLY A 17 0.87 5.24 -4.17
N ASP A 18 1.05 5.58 -2.88
CA ASP A 18 1.06 6.95 -2.36
C ASP A 18 -0.25 7.71 -2.72
N LEU A 19 -1.38 7.04 -2.55
CA LEU A 19 -2.71 7.57 -2.80
C LEU A 19 -3.09 8.67 -1.82
N VAL A 20 -2.42 8.70 -0.67
CA VAL A 20 -2.68 9.64 0.42
C VAL A 20 -1.44 10.46 0.78
N ASN A 21 -1.66 11.53 1.55
CA ASN A 21 -0.61 12.38 2.10
C ASN A 21 0.29 13.05 1.01
N ARG A 22 -0.28 13.25 -0.20
CA ARG A 22 0.34 13.92 -1.34
C ARG A 22 -0.68 14.83 -2.00
N GLY A 23 -0.60 16.13 -1.85
CA GLY A 23 -1.49 17.08 -2.54
C GLY A 23 -2.73 17.54 -1.76
N GLY A 24 -2.97 17.07 -0.53
CA GLY A 24 -4.00 17.62 0.38
C GLY A 24 -5.45 17.19 0.09
N GLN A 25 -5.65 16.17 -0.76
CA GLN A 25 -6.98 15.65 -1.14
C GLN A 25 -7.06 14.13 -0.94
N SER A 26 -6.51 13.62 0.17
CA SER A 26 -6.41 12.17 0.43
C SER A 26 -7.77 11.50 0.50
N LEU A 27 -8.75 12.11 1.16
CA LEU A 27 -10.09 11.56 1.29
C LEU A 27 -10.80 11.44 -0.06
N GLU A 28 -10.78 12.51 -0.84
CA GLU A 28 -11.38 12.57 -2.18
C GLU A 28 -10.72 11.56 -3.12
N THR A 29 -9.40 11.44 -3.05
CA THR A 29 -8.62 10.47 -3.84
C THR A 29 -9.02 9.04 -3.49
N LEU A 30 -9.08 8.69 -2.20
CA LEU A 30 -9.48 7.33 -1.78
C LEU A 30 -10.91 7.01 -2.21
N ARG A 31 -11.85 7.94 -2.02
CA ARG A 31 -13.25 7.76 -2.45
C ARG A 31 -13.37 7.55 -3.96
N LEU A 32 -12.67 8.37 -4.75
CA LEU A 32 -12.65 8.24 -6.21
C LEU A 32 -12.09 6.88 -6.63
N ILE A 33 -10.92 6.48 -6.12
CA ILE A 33 -10.30 5.22 -6.50
C ILE A 33 -11.13 4.03 -6.00
N HIS A 34 -11.72 4.13 -4.82
CA HIS A 34 -12.64 3.12 -4.29
C HIS A 34 -13.88 2.96 -5.20
N SER A 35 -14.46 4.05 -5.70
CA SER A 35 -15.58 3.97 -6.64
C SER A 35 -15.21 3.34 -7.99
N LEU A 36 -13.92 3.36 -8.34
CA LEU A 36 -13.36 2.75 -9.56
C LEU A 36 -12.73 1.37 -9.31
N ALA A 37 -12.93 0.76 -8.14
CA ALA A 37 -12.19 -0.43 -7.70
C ALA A 37 -12.26 -1.60 -8.68
N ILE A 38 -13.41 -1.83 -9.34
CA ILE A 38 -13.60 -2.89 -10.33
C ILE A 38 -12.83 -2.65 -11.65
N HIS A 39 -12.44 -1.41 -11.90
CA HIS A 39 -11.69 -1.00 -13.09
C HIS A 39 -10.23 -0.67 -12.78
N SER A 40 -9.79 -0.94 -11.55
CA SER A 40 -8.51 -0.48 -11.04
C SER A 40 -7.68 -1.61 -10.45
N THR A 41 -6.37 -1.50 -10.60
CA THR A 41 -5.39 -2.28 -9.85
C THR A 41 -4.50 -1.33 -9.05
N ILE A 42 -4.35 -1.58 -7.76
CA ILE A 42 -3.62 -0.70 -6.84
C ILE A 42 -2.49 -1.51 -6.19
N VAL A 43 -1.31 -0.92 -6.11
CA VAL A 43 -0.26 -1.35 -5.18
C VAL A 43 -0.10 -0.29 -4.10
N LEU A 44 0.15 -0.71 -2.86
CA LEU A 44 0.32 0.18 -1.73
C LEU A 44 1.70 0.86 -1.76
N GLY A 45 1.71 2.15 -1.47
CA GLY A 45 2.92 2.91 -1.19
C GLY A 45 3.15 3.08 0.31
N ASN A 46 4.29 3.68 0.66
CA ASN A 46 4.64 3.90 2.07
C ASN A 46 3.68 4.85 2.79
N HIS A 47 3.09 5.82 2.10
CA HIS A 47 2.08 6.71 2.68
C HIS A 47 0.77 5.97 2.96
N ASP A 48 0.35 5.06 2.10
CA ASP A 48 -0.83 4.23 2.28
C ASP A 48 -0.66 3.30 3.49
N LEU A 49 0.48 2.62 3.59
CA LEU A 49 0.82 1.77 4.73
C LEU A 49 0.94 2.58 6.04
N SER A 50 1.45 3.81 5.96
CA SER A 50 1.48 4.73 7.11
C SER A 50 0.08 5.09 7.57
N LEU A 51 -0.87 5.37 6.67
CA LEU A 51 -2.26 5.61 7.01
C LEU A 51 -2.87 4.39 7.71
N LEU A 52 -2.65 3.18 7.18
CA LEU A 52 -3.11 1.93 7.80
C LEU A 52 -2.56 1.76 9.23
N ALA A 53 -1.30 2.10 9.47
CA ALA A 53 -0.74 2.04 10.81
C ALA A 53 -1.29 3.12 11.75
N ILE A 54 -1.51 4.33 11.25
CA ILE A 54 -2.07 5.44 12.02
C ILE A 54 -3.52 5.13 12.40
N SER A 55 -4.31 4.51 11.53
CA SER A 55 -5.71 4.15 11.81
C SER A 55 -5.87 3.19 13.00
N THR A 56 -4.81 2.47 13.39
CA THR A 56 -4.82 1.58 14.56
C THR A 56 -4.41 2.25 15.87
N ARG A 57 -4.00 3.52 15.83
CA ARG A 57 -3.58 4.25 17.03
C ARG A 57 -4.79 4.79 17.80
N ARG A 58 -4.53 5.19 19.05
CA ARG A 58 -5.56 5.89 19.84
C ARG A 58 -5.96 7.19 19.15
N GLU A 59 -7.21 7.60 19.29
CA GLU A 59 -7.75 8.81 18.68
C GLU A 59 -6.89 10.06 18.98
N ALA A 60 -6.44 10.22 20.22
CA ALA A 60 -5.56 11.32 20.61
C ALA A 60 -4.26 11.41 19.81
N ASP A 61 -3.75 10.29 19.32
CA ASP A 61 -2.55 10.23 18.47
C ASP A 61 -2.90 10.41 16.98
N GLN A 62 -4.09 9.98 16.57
CA GLN A 62 -4.61 10.26 15.22
C GLN A 62 -4.86 11.76 15.01
N ARG A 63 -5.29 12.49 16.06
CA ARG A 63 -5.48 13.95 16.01
C ARG A 63 -4.18 14.77 15.92
N LYS A 64 -3.01 14.14 16.06
CA LYS A 64 -1.70 14.79 15.93
C LYS A 64 -1.10 14.72 14.53
N VAL A 65 -1.71 13.96 13.61
CA VAL A 65 -1.23 13.89 12.22
C VAL A 65 -1.68 15.11 11.43
N ASN A 66 -1.16 15.25 10.21
CA ASN A 66 -1.54 16.40 9.38
C ASN A 66 -3.06 16.41 9.09
N PRO A 67 -3.66 17.60 8.82
CA PRO A 67 -5.11 17.75 8.61
C PRO A 67 -5.65 16.91 7.45
N ASP A 68 -4.87 16.67 6.40
CA ASP A 68 -5.31 15.88 5.25
C ASP A 68 -5.58 14.42 5.63
N LEU A 69 -4.70 13.80 6.44
CA LEU A 69 -4.92 12.46 6.97
C LEU A 69 -6.02 12.41 8.04
N GLN A 70 -6.17 13.48 8.84
CA GLN A 70 -7.28 13.57 9.80
C GLN A 70 -8.63 13.50 9.08
N ARG A 71 -8.78 14.17 7.94
CA ARG A 71 -10.01 14.10 7.14
C ARG A 71 -10.37 12.66 6.74
N VAL A 72 -9.38 11.83 6.44
CA VAL A 72 -9.60 10.40 6.17
C VAL A 72 -9.99 9.65 7.43
N LEU A 73 -9.24 9.83 8.53
CA LEU A 73 -9.39 9.07 9.77
C LEU A 73 -10.69 9.33 10.51
N PHE A 74 -11.28 10.53 10.32
CA PHE A 74 -12.52 10.96 10.98
C PHE A 74 -13.69 11.11 10.00
N ALA A 75 -13.57 10.59 8.77
CA ALA A 75 -14.66 10.53 7.81
C ALA A 75 -15.70 9.46 8.22
N ASP A 76 -16.97 9.66 7.90
CA ASP A 76 -18.05 8.70 8.20
C ASP A 76 -17.83 7.32 7.56
N ASP A 77 -17.12 7.29 6.44
CA ASP A 77 -16.80 6.08 5.68
C ASP A 77 -15.37 5.56 5.91
N THR A 78 -14.68 6.03 6.97
CA THR A 78 -13.28 5.65 7.24
C THR A 78 -13.08 4.14 7.34
N GLU A 79 -13.98 3.42 8.02
CA GLU A 79 -13.88 1.96 8.18
C GLU A 79 -13.95 1.23 6.82
N ILE A 80 -14.80 1.69 5.92
CA ILE A 80 -14.94 1.16 4.56
C ILE A 80 -13.65 1.38 3.80
N LEU A 81 -13.13 2.62 3.80
CA LEU A 81 -11.92 3.00 3.08
C LEU A 81 -10.68 2.28 3.61
N ILE A 82 -10.50 2.20 4.93
CA ILE A 82 -9.39 1.48 5.57
C ILE A 82 -9.49 -0.02 5.28
N SER A 83 -10.67 -0.63 5.42
CA SER A 83 -10.88 -2.04 5.11
C SER A 83 -10.61 -2.37 3.65
N TRP A 84 -10.99 -1.49 2.72
CA TRP A 84 -10.69 -1.62 1.30
C TRP A 84 -9.19 -1.47 1.02
N LEU A 85 -8.54 -0.46 1.61
CA LEU A 85 -7.11 -0.19 1.41
C LEU A 85 -6.24 -1.37 1.89
N ARG A 86 -6.59 -2.01 3.01
CA ARG A 86 -5.90 -3.20 3.54
C ARG A 86 -5.90 -4.39 2.57
N ARG A 87 -6.85 -4.44 1.63
CA ARG A 87 -6.96 -5.52 0.63
C ARG A 87 -6.18 -5.27 -0.65
N GLN A 88 -5.51 -4.11 -0.75
CA GLN A 88 -4.72 -3.81 -1.93
C GLN A 88 -3.37 -4.54 -1.90
N LYS A 89 -2.74 -4.65 -3.08
CA LYS A 89 -1.51 -5.40 -3.27
C LYS A 89 -0.27 -4.59 -2.88
N LEU A 90 0.84 -5.27 -2.66
CA LEU A 90 2.19 -4.67 -2.63
C LEU A 90 2.92 -4.85 -3.96
N VAL A 91 2.61 -5.94 -4.67
CA VAL A 91 3.15 -6.23 -5.99
C VAL A 91 2.01 -6.73 -6.89
N HIS A 92 1.92 -6.21 -8.10
CA HIS A 92 1.03 -6.72 -9.13
C HIS A 92 1.84 -7.15 -10.35
N VAL A 93 1.57 -8.34 -10.86
CA VAL A 93 2.17 -8.86 -12.09
C VAL A 93 1.05 -9.23 -13.05
N ASP A 94 1.02 -8.57 -14.20
CA ASP A 94 0.15 -8.92 -15.31
C ASP A 94 0.97 -9.69 -16.35
N ARG A 95 0.72 -10.98 -16.44
CA ARG A 95 1.44 -11.87 -17.36
C ARG A 95 0.97 -11.75 -18.81
N THR A 96 -0.24 -11.25 -19.00
CA THR A 96 -0.81 -11.01 -20.34
C THR A 96 -0.18 -9.80 -20.99
N LEU A 97 -0.09 -8.70 -20.22
CA LEU A 97 0.55 -7.47 -20.67
C LEU A 97 2.09 -7.51 -20.57
N GLY A 98 2.66 -8.47 -19.81
CA GLY A 98 4.11 -8.58 -19.59
C GLY A 98 4.67 -7.52 -18.66
N PHE A 99 3.85 -6.89 -17.79
CA PHE A 99 4.26 -5.83 -16.88
C PHE A 99 4.12 -6.24 -15.42
N ALA A 100 4.95 -5.61 -14.57
CA ALA A 100 4.81 -5.67 -13.14
C ALA A 100 4.75 -4.25 -12.57
N MET A 101 3.87 -4.05 -11.57
CA MET A 101 3.74 -2.80 -10.84
C MET A 101 4.13 -3.00 -9.39
N VAL A 102 4.98 -2.13 -8.89
CA VAL A 102 5.43 -2.03 -7.50
C VAL A 102 5.71 -0.56 -7.20
N HIS A 103 5.43 -0.11 -5.97
CA HIS A 103 5.55 1.30 -5.63
C HIS A 103 6.98 1.85 -5.76
N ALA A 104 7.98 1.15 -5.22
CA ALA A 104 9.36 1.65 -5.18
C ALA A 104 10.36 0.75 -5.90
N GLY A 105 10.36 -0.54 -5.64
CA GLY A 105 11.28 -1.46 -6.29
C GLY A 105 11.23 -2.88 -5.73
N LEU A 106 12.04 -3.75 -6.33
CA LEU A 106 12.21 -5.14 -5.92
C LEU A 106 13.67 -5.39 -5.54
N ALA A 107 13.91 -6.38 -4.68
CA ALA A 107 15.26 -6.84 -4.40
C ALA A 107 15.93 -7.32 -5.69
N PRO A 108 17.19 -6.95 -5.97
CA PRO A 108 17.86 -7.30 -7.23
C PRO A 108 17.93 -8.79 -7.54
N LYS A 109 17.84 -9.64 -6.50
CA LYS A 109 17.88 -11.11 -6.61
C LYS A 109 16.50 -11.77 -6.65
N TRP A 110 15.42 -11.00 -6.64
CA TRP A 110 14.08 -11.54 -6.70
C TRP A 110 13.61 -11.70 -8.13
N THR A 111 13.12 -12.88 -8.47
CA THR A 111 12.28 -13.08 -9.64
C THR A 111 10.89 -12.50 -9.36
N LEU A 112 10.11 -12.21 -10.40
CA LEU A 112 8.73 -11.73 -10.22
C LEU A 112 7.88 -12.71 -9.40
N THR A 113 8.01 -14.00 -9.66
CA THR A 113 7.32 -15.05 -8.89
C THR A 113 7.67 -15.01 -7.40
N LEU A 114 8.96 -14.82 -7.10
CA LEU A 114 9.39 -14.70 -5.71
C LEU A 114 8.87 -13.41 -5.08
N ALA A 115 8.89 -12.29 -5.80
CA ALA A 115 8.36 -11.02 -5.34
C ALA A 115 6.87 -11.11 -4.98
N GLU A 116 6.06 -11.73 -5.85
CA GLU A 116 4.64 -11.98 -5.58
C GLU A 116 4.44 -12.85 -4.33
N ALA A 117 5.21 -13.94 -4.20
CA ALA A 117 5.11 -14.82 -3.04
C ALA A 117 5.45 -14.09 -1.73
N ARG A 118 6.47 -13.20 -1.75
CA ARG A 118 6.83 -12.39 -0.58
C ARG A 118 5.81 -11.30 -0.28
N ALA A 119 5.27 -10.64 -1.30
CA ALA A 119 4.20 -9.67 -1.14
C ALA A 119 2.98 -10.31 -0.46
N ARG A 120 2.56 -11.49 -0.90
CA ARG A 120 1.43 -12.23 -0.29
C ARG A 120 1.61 -12.50 1.19
N GLU A 121 2.82 -12.82 1.65
CA GLU A 121 3.10 -13.04 3.09
C GLU A 121 2.71 -11.81 3.95
N VAL A 122 2.88 -10.61 3.42
CA VAL A 122 2.53 -9.34 4.09
C VAL A 122 1.05 -9.01 3.85
N GLU A 123 0.57 -9.16 2.62
CA GLU A 123 -0.81 -8.90 2.22
C GLU A 123 -1.82 -9.74 3.03
N GLU A 124 -1.54 -11.03 3.24
CA GLU A 124 -2.35 -11.90 4.10
C GLU A 124 -2.41 -11.40 5.54
N LYS A 125 -1.31 -10.87 6.07
CA LYS A 125 -1.30 -10.25 7.40
C LYS A 125 -2.06 -8.93 7.45
N LEU A 126 -1.96 -8.10 6.41
CA LEU A 126 -2.73 -6.86 6.28
C LEU A 126 -4.24 -7.16 6.28
N GLN A 127 -4.66 -8.22 5.61
CA GLN A 127 -6.07 -8.58 5.42
C GLN A 127 -6.66 -9.33 6.63
N GLY A 128 -5.85 -10.12 7.33
CA GLY A 128 -6.28 -11.00 8.42
C GLY A 128 -6.08 -10.42 9.83
N ASP A 129 -6.16 -11.31 10.82
CA ASP A 129 -6.03 -11.01 12.25
C ASP A 129 -4.63 -10.51 12.66
N GLY A 130 -3.64 -10.72 11.78
CA GLY A 130 -2.28 -10.23 11.97
C GLY A 130 -2.09 -8.73 11.79
N PHE A 131 -3.11 -8.00 11.33
CA PHE A 131 -3.04 -6.60 10.93
C PHE A 131 -2.41 -5.69 12.01
N PHE A 132 -2.99 -5.66 13.20
CA PHE A 132 -2.50 -4.80 14.28
C PHE A 132 -1.03 -5.08 14.66
N LYS A 133 -0.65 -6.35 14.69
CA LYS A 133 0.73 -6.75 14.99
C LYS A 133 1.68 -6.36 13.85
N LEU A 134 1.25 -6.54 12.60
CA LEU A 134 2.04 -6.18 11.43
C LEU A 134 2.32 -4.68 11.39
N VAL A 135 1.28 -3.82 11.39
CA VAL A 135 1.44 -2.36 11.25
C VAL A 135 2.23 -1.73 12.39
N LYS A 136 2.25 -2.35 13.58
CA LYS A 136 3.08 -1.92 14.70
C LYS A 136 4.58 -2.22 14.50
N ASN A 137 4.94 -3.22 13.69
CA ASN A 137 6.29 -3.75 13.58
C ASN A 137 6.90 -3.66 12.16
N MET A 138 6.12 -3.26 11.14
CA MET A 138 6.57 -3.32 9.76
C MET A 138 7.48 -2.17 9.32
N PHE A 139 7.55 -1.08 10.09
CA PHE A 139 8.37 0.07 9.75
C PHE A 139 9.81 -0.08 10.23
N GLY A 140 10.73 0.51 9.46
CA GLY A 140 12.17 0.49 9.72
C GLY A 140 12.95 -0.11 8.56
N ASP A 141 14.24 0.21 8.52
CA ASP A 141 15.17 -0.20 7.46
C ASP A 141 16.04 -1.41 7.84
N LYS A 142 15.85 -1.95 9.02
CA LYS A 142 16.61 -3.10 9.54
C LYS A 142 15.68 -4.21 10.00
N PRO A 143 16.11 -5.47 9.81
CA PRO A 143 17.31 -5.89 9.09
C PRO A 143 17.15 -5.75 7.58
N ALA A 144 18.27 -5.69 6.84
CA ALA A 144 18.24 -5.84 5.38
C ALA A 144 17.73 -7.23 5.01
N TRP A 145 17.12 -7.34 3.80
CA TRP A 145 16.58 -8.61 3.34
C TRP A 145 17.60 -9.76 3.40
N GLY A 146 17.18 -10.88 3.91
CA GLY A 146 17.93 -12.14 3.94
C GLY A 146 17.00 -13.36 3.97
N THR A 147 17.41 -14.44 3.31
CA THR A 147 16.59 -15.66 3.17
C THR A 147 16.30 -16.35 4.51
N LYS A 148 17.14 -16.12 5.52
CA LYS A 148 17.00 -16.69 6.88
C LYS A 148 16.09 -15.87 7.79
N LEU A 149 15.60 -14.71 7.35
CA LEU A 149 14.71 -13.88 8.17
C LEU A 149 13.37 -14.59 8.38
N THR A 150 12.84 -14.47 9.60
CA THR A 150 11.55 -15.00 10.03
C THR A 150 10.74 -13.93 10.77
N GLY A 151 9.45 -14.20 11.02
CA GLY A 151 8.60 -13.33 11.81
C GLY A 151 8.54 -11.87 11.30
N PHE A 152 8.53 -10.92 12.23
CA PHE A 152 8.40 -9.50 11.90
C PHE A 152 9.60 -8.91 11.16
N ASP A 153 10.82 -9.40 11.42
CA ASP A 153 12.00 -8.94 10.70
C ASP A 153 11.92 -9.27 9.20
N ARG A 154 11.38 -10.45 8.88
CA ARG A 154 11.12 -10.84 7.51
C ARG A 154 10.04 -9.94 6.87
N GLN A 155 8.91 -9.74 7.56
CA GLN A 155 7.82 -8.90 7.06
C GLN A 155 8.27 -7.45 6.86
N ARG A 156 9.01 -6.89 7.81
CA ARG A 156 9.60 -5.55 7.71
C ARG A 156 10.53 -5.42 6.52
N ALA A 157 11.41 -6.40 6.32
CA ALA A 157 12.34 -6.39 5.19
C ALA A 157 11.60 -6.47 3.84
N ILE A 158 10.51 -7.25 3.75
CA ILE A 158 9.66 -7.33 2.54
C ILE A 158 8.98 -5.98 2.29
N THR A 159 8.33 -5.42 3.30
CA THR A 159 7.63 -4.13 3.22
C THR A 159 8.60 -3.02 2.80
N HIS A 160 9.73 -2.93 3.49
CA HIS A 160 10.77 -1.94 3.20
C HIS A 160 11.29 -2.02 1.76
N MET A 161 11.46 -3.22 1.20
CA MET A 161 11.88 -3.40 -0.19
C MET A 161 10.84 -2.88 -1.19
N ALA A 162 9.55 -3.10 -0.91
CA ALA A 162 8.47 -2.59 -1.74
C ALA A 162 8.32 -1.05 -1.65
N GLU A 163 8.85 -0.42 -0.60
CA GLU A 163 8.74 1.01 -0.30
C GLU A 163 9.98 1.84 -0.63
N GLN A 164 11.14 1.21 -0.85
CA GLN A 164 12.40 1.96 -1.01
C GLN A 164 12.47 2.73 -2.33
N LYS A 165 12.47 4.06 -2.23
CA LYS A 165 13.08 4.90 -3.26
C LYS A 165 14.59 4.69 -3.22
N LYS A 166 15.22 4.30 -4.34
CA LYS A 166 16.68 4.27 -4.45
C LYS A 166 17.24 5.60 -3.94
N LYS A 167 18.00 5.58 -2.85
CA LYS A 167 18.86 6.72 -2.51
C LYS A 167 19.79 6.91 -3.71
N LYS A 168 19.65 8.01 -4.43
CA LYS A 168 20.65 8.42 -5.42
C LYS A 168 21.97 8.55 -4.67
N LYS A 169 22.97 7.75 -5.04
CA LYS A 169 24.36 8.02 -4.69
C LYS A 169 24.84 9.26 -5.43
#